data_6f139d971b97b9be9b288f9e413ae85c
#
_entry.id   6f139d971b97b9be9b288f9e413ae85c
#
_cell.length_a   1.000
_cell.length_b   1.000
_cell.length_c   1.000
_cell.angle_alpha   90.00
_cell.angle_beta   90.00
_cell.angle_gamma   90.00
#
_symmetry.space_group_name_H-M   'P 1'
#
loop_
_entity.id
_entity.type
_entity.pdbx_description
1 polymer ?
#
loop_
_entity_poly.entity_id
_entity_poly.type
_entity_poly.pdbx_seq_one_letter_code
_entity_poly.pdbx_strand_id
1 'polypeptide(L)'
;MQVRIEKLQNRITLAKGMLLLGVKYMDFEGFDPKKIDEYSQQAKVLYGKTEAYKEFEQKQKGRTKEQEKDLGAQVMELFAKLGKLRPCAPDSEEAQNWAKELQAFFTEHFYTCTPQILGSLAESYAGGGSMTENIDKVGGDGTGAFAKQVIDIYVARL
;
A
#
# COMPACT_ATOMS: atom_id res chain seq x y z
N MET A 1 -9.16 15.33 24.43
CA MET A 1 -7.99 15.65 23.61
C MET A 1 -7.00 14.51 23.49
N GLN A 2 -6.60 13.86 24.57
CA GLN A 2 -5.68 12.70 24.52
C GLN A 2 -6.22 11.53 23.69
N VAL A 3 -7.50 11.21 23.79
CA VAL A 3 -8.11 10.09 23.03
C VAL A 3 -8.07 10.32 21.52
N ARG A 4 -8.20 11.56 21.04
CA ARG A 4 -8.07 11.90 19.62
C ARG A 4 -6.64 11.79 19.11
N ILE A 5 -5.68 12.22 19.93
CA ILE A 5 -4.25 12.12 19.58
C ILE A 5 -3.83 10.66 19.54
N GLU A 6 -4.23 9.84 20.50
CA GLU A 6 -3.95 8.40 20.50
C GLU A 6 -4.57 7.69 19.29
N LYS A 7 -5.81 8.00 18.93
CA LYS A 7 -6.47 7.44 17.75
C LYS A 7 -5.76 7.84 16.45
N LEU A 8 -5.33 9.09 16.34
CA LEU A 8 -4.56 9.57 15.19
C LEU A 8 -3.19 8.93 15.14
N GLN A 9 -2.50 8.83 16.26
CA GLN A 9 -1.21 8.14 16.35
C GLN A 9 -1.35 6.66 16.01
N ASN A 10 -2.40 5.99 16.48
CA ASN A 10 -2.67 4.59 16.14
C ASN A 10 -2.96 4.41 14.66
N ARG A 11 -3.69 5.33 14.03
CA ARG A 11 -3.92 5.33 12.59
C ARG A 11 -2.64 5.53 11.80
N ILE A 12 -1.81 6.49 12.21
CA ILE A 12 -0.51 6.75 11.58
C ILE A 12 0.40 5.52 11.74
N THR A 13 0.41 4.92 12.92
CA THR A 13 1.22 3.74 13.21
C THR A 13 0.72 2.53 12.40
N LEU A 14 -0.60 2.34 12.29
CA LEU A 14 -1.20 1.30 11.46
C LEU A 14 -0.85 1.49 9.98
N ALA A 15 -0.98 2.71 9.48
CA ALA A 15 -0.62 3.06 8.11
C ALA A 15 0.86 2.78 7.83
N LYS A 16 1.75 3.14 8.75
CA LYS A 16 3.18 2.83 8.63
C LYS A 16 3.44 1.33 8.63
N GLY A 17 2.78 0.57 9.49
CA GLY A 17 2.89 -0.88 9.53
C GLY A 17 2.46 -1.53 8.22
N MET A 18 1.31 -1.10 7.69
CA MET A 18 0.80 -1.60 6.41
C MET A 18 1.67 -1.17 5.23
N LEU A 19 2.21 0.04 5.28
CA LEU A 19 3.19 0.54 4.32
C LEU A 19 4.44 -0.33 4.30
N LEU A 20 4.95 -0.68 5.46
CA LEU A 20 6.17 -1.48 5.61
C LEU A 20 5.97 -2.90 5.09
N LEU A 21 4.80 -3.49 5.30
CA LEU A 21 4.43 -4.78 4.71
C LEU A 21 4.40 -4.68 3.18
N GLY A 22 3.89 -3.58 2.64
CA GLY A 22 3.89 -3.32 1.19
C GLY A 22 5.31 -3.10 0.64
N VAL A 23 6.13 -2.31 1.33
CA VAL A 23 7.52 -1.99 0.92
C VAL A 23 8.37 -3.26 0.75
N LYS A 24 8.19 -4.26 1.59
CA LYS A 24 8.93 -5.53 1.48
C LYS A 24 8.73 -6.19 0.10
N TYR A 25 7.59 -5.97 -0.53
CA TYR A 25 7.24 -6.55 -1.83
C TYR A 25 7.48 -5.61 -3.01
N MET A 26 7.71 -4.34 -2.75
CA MET A 26 7.86 -3.33 -3.79
C MET A 26 9.31 -3.07 -4.20
N ASP A 27 10.25 -3.94 -3.91
CA ASP A 27 11.67 -3.92 -4.32
C ASP A 27 12.16 -2.51 -4.72
N PHE A 28 12.14 -1.59 -3.77
CA PHE A 28 12.54 -0.21 -4.01
C PHE A 28 14.06 -0.09 -4.02
N GLU A 29 14.61 0.28 -5.17
CA GLU A 29 16.01 0.70 -5.25
C GLU A 29 16.25 1.85 -4.24
N GLY A 30 17.24 1.69 -3.39
CA GLY A 30 17.60 2.68 -2.38
C GLY A 30 17.10 2.41 -0.97
N PHE A 31 16.30 1.37 -0.75
CA PHE A 31 16.01 0.91 0.62
C PHE A 31 17.12 -0.02 1.11
N ASP A 32 17.70 0.33 2.27
CA ASP A 32 18.65 -0.53 2.94
C ASP A 32 17.94 -1.81 3.40
N PRO A 33 18.38 -3.02 2.99
CA PRO A 33 17.76 -4.28 3.43
C PRO A 33 17.69 -4.44 4.95
N LYS A 34 18.67 -3.89 5.68
CA LYS A 34 18.66 -3.91 7.15
C LYS A 34 17.51 -3.11 7.73
N LYS A 35 17.18 -1.96 7.14
CA LYS A 35 16.04 -1.14 7.56
C LYS A 35 14.72 -1.84 7.29
N ILE A 36 14.61 -2.52 6.16
CA ILE A 36 13.42 -3.32 5.81
C ILE A 36 13.20 -4.42 6.85
N ASP A 37 14.26 -5.13 7.25
CA ASP A 37 14.17 -6.17 8.29
C ASP A 37 13.78 -5.59 9.65
N GLU A 38 14.38 -4.47 10.05
CA GLU A 38 14.02 -3.76 11.28
C GLU A 38 12.55 -3.35 11.28
N TYR A 39 12.08 -2.78 10.17
CA TYR A 39 10.70 -2.37 10.02
C TYR A 39 9.74 -3.57 10.04
N SER A 40 10.11 -4.67 9.40
CA SER A 40 9.33 -5.91 9.43
C SER A 40 9.21 -6.47 10.87
N GLN A 41 10.29 -6.42 11.64
CA GLN A 41 10.26 -6.83 13.04
C GLN A 41 9.41 -5.91 13.90
N GLN A 42 9.51 -4.60 13.71
CA GLN A 42 8.67 -3.63 14.39
C GLN A 42 7.19 -3.84 14.08
N ALA A 43 6.85 -4.07 12.81
CA ALA A 43 5.49 -4.37 12.40
C ALA A 43 4.98 -5.65 13.06
N LYS A 44 5.81 -6.69 13.17
CA LYS A 44 5.47 -7.93 13.86
C LYS A 44 5.19 -7.72 15.34
N VAL A 45 6.00 -6.93 16.03
CA VAL A 45 5.81 -6.62 17.45
C VAL A 45 4.51 -5.83 17.68
N LEU A 46 4.25 -4.83 16.82
CA LEU A 46 3.11 -3.92 16.97
C LEU A 46 1.80 -4.52 16.47
N TYR A 47 1.84 -5.30 15.40
CA TYR A 47 0.64 -5.77 14.66
C TYR A 47 0.53 -7.28 14.54
N GLY A 48 1.46 -8.05 15.11
CA GLY A 48 1.46 -9.50 14.99
C GLY A 48 0.20 -10.19 15.51
N LYS A 49 -0.61 -9.50 16.31
CA LYS A 49 -1.90 -9.99 16.82
C LYS A 49 -3.09 -9.58 15.95
N THR A 50 -2.90 -8.72 14.95
CA THR A 50 -3.99 -8.31 14.06
C THR A 50 -4.34 -9.42 13.07
N GLU A 51 -5.60 -9.49 12.67
CA GLU A 51 -6.07 -10.45 11.67
C GLU A 51 -5.35 -10.26 10.33
N ALA A 52 -5.16 -9.02 9.90
CA ALA A 52 -4.48 -8.71 8.66
C ALA A 52 -3.02 -9.22 8.66
N TYR A 53 -2.31 -9.05 9.76
CA TYR A 53 -0.94 -9.55 9.87
C TYR A 53 -0.87 -11.08 9.87
N LYS A 54 -1.79 -11.73 10.57
CA LYS A 54 -1.89 -13.20 10.58
C LYS A 54 -2.17 -13.75 9.17
N GLU A 55 -3.09 -13.14 8.44
CA GLU A 55 -3.36 -13.49 7.05
C GLU A 55 -2.12 -13.31 6.18
N PHE A 56 -1.42 -12.20 6.37
CA PHE A 56 -0.18 -11.91 5.66
C PHE A 56 0.88 -12.98 5.90
N GLU A 57 1.11 -13.36 7.15
CA GLU A 57 2.06 -14.43 7.49
C GLU A 57 1.69 -15.76 6.85
N GLN A 58 0.40 -16.11 6.87
CA GLN A 58 -0.08 -17.35 6.27
C GLN A 58 0.13 -17.36 4.75
N LYS A 59 -0.19 -16.25 4.09
CA LYS A 59 -0.03 -16.12 2.63
C LYS A 59 1.43 -16.06 2.22
N GLN A 60 2.27 -15.49 3.06
CA GLN A 60 3.72 -15.44 2.82
C GLN A 60 4.40 -16.80 3.00
N LYS A 61 3.83 -17.66 3.83
CA LYS A 61 4.39 -18.97 4.15
C LYS A 61 4.50 -19.84 2.89
N GLY A 62 5.70 -20.30 2.59
CA GLY A 62 5.97 -21.13 1.42
C GLY A 62 6.29 -20.35 0.14
N ARG A 63 6.27 -19.03 0.17
CA ARG A 63 6.69 -18.22 -0.99
C ARG A 63 8.21 -18.19 -1.10
N THR A 64 8.70 -18.35 -2.33
CA THR A 64 10.11 -18.18 -2.65
C THR A 64 10.42 -16.68 -2.80
N LYS A 65 11.71 -16.31 -2.73
CA LYS A 65 12.16 -14.93 -3.01
C LYS A 65 11.77 -14.47 -4.40
N GLU A 66 11.78 -15.39 -5.38
CA GLU A 66 11.39 -15.11 -6.76
C GLU A 66 9.91 -14.79 -6.86
N GLN A 67 9.05 -15.54 -6.15
CA GLN A 67 7.62 -15.25 -6.08
C GLN A 67 7.33 -13.91 -5.42
N GLU A 68 8.04 -13.57 -4.34
CA GLU A 68 7.92 -12.27 -3.68
C GLU A 68 8.31 -11.12 -4.61
N LYS A 69 9.39 -11.31 -5.37
CA LYS A 69 9.86 -10.34 -6.36
C LYS A 69 8.84 -10.13 -7.47
N ASP A 70 8.22 -11.20 -7.95
CA ASP A 70 7.17 -11.13 -8.96
C ASP A 70 5.95 -10.36 -8.46
N LEU A 71 5.53 -10.58 -7.21
CA LEU A 71 4.42 -9.83 -6.61
C LEU A 71 4.75 -8.34 -6.51
N GLY A 72 5.97 -8.00 -6.11
CA GLY A 72 6.42 -6.61 -6.09
C GLY A 72 6.37 -5.96 -7.46
N ALA A 73 6.83 -6.67 -8.50
CA ALA A 73 6.78 -6.19 -9.87
C ALA A 73 5.35 -5.96 -10.33
N GLN A 74 4.40 -6.84 -9.98
CA GLN A 74 2.99 -6.70 -10.33
C GLN A 74 2.35 -5.48 -9.66
N VAL A 75 2.71 -5.18 -8.39
CA VAL A 75 2.27 -3.96 -7.71
C VAL A 75 2.76 -2.72 -8.46
N MET A 76 4.03 -2.71 -8.87
CA MET A 76 4.59 -1.59 -9.63
C MET A 76 3.93 -1.43 -10.99
N GLU A 77 3.57 -2.52 -11.65
CA GLU A 77 2.79 -2.48 -12.90
C GLU A 77 1.42 -1.82 -12.72
N LEU A 78 0.75 -2.08 -11.59
CA LEU A 78 -0.52 -1.43 -11.26
C LEU A 78 -0.35 0.10 -11.17
N PHE A 79 0.73 0.58 -10.56
CA PHE A 79 1.01 2.01 -10.48
C PHE A 79 1.42 2.60 -11.84
N ALA A 80 2.15 1.87 -12.66
CA ALA A 80 2.46 2.29 -14.03
C ALA A 80 1.16 2.44 -14.86
N LYS A 81 0.24 1.51 -14.70
CA LYS A 81 -1.09 1.58 -15.32
C LYS A 81 -1.87 2.80 -14.85
N LEU A 82 -1.83 3.09 -13.55
CA LEU A 82 -2.47 4.28 -12.99
C LEU A 82 -1.90 5.56 -13.59
N GLY A 83 -0.59 5.61 -13.81
CA GLY A 83 0.06 6.75 -14.45
C GLY A 83 -0.53 7.06 -15.82
N LYS A 84 -0.93 6.07 -16.58
CA LYS A 84 -1.60 6.23 -17.88
C LYS A 84 -3.03 6.75 -17.74
N LEU A 85 -3.64 6.57 -16.57
CA LEU A 85 -5.01 7.03 -16.28
C LEU A 85 -5.05 8.45 -15.71
N ARG A 86 -3.91 9.08 -15.45
CA ARG A 86 -3.87 10.45 -14.90
C ARG A 86 -4.63 11.50 -15.74
N PRO A 87 -4.67 11.41 -17.08
CA PRO A 87 -5.51 12.32 -17.86
C PRO A 87 -7.01 12.12 -17.62
N CYS A 88 -7.42 10.96 -17.11
CA CYS A 88 -8.82 10.70 -16.77
C CYS A 88 -9.17 11.36 -15.43
N ALA A 89 -10.46 11.61 -15.20
CA ALA A 89 -10.91 12.10 -13.90
C ALA A 89 -10.75 11.01 -12.83
N PRO A 90 -10.43 11.37 -11.56
CA PRO A 90 -10.29 10.38 -10.49
C PRO A 90 -11.55 9.57 -10.22
N ASP A 91 -12.72 10.12 -10.53
CA ASP A 91 -14.02 9.46 -10.38
C ASP A 91 -14.46 8.71 -11.64
N SER A 92 -13.63 8.68 -12.68
CA SER A 92 -13.94 7.96 -13.92
C SER A 92 -14.05 6.45 -13.67
N GLU A 93 -14.78 5.76 -14.53
CA GLU A 93 -14.95 4.32 -14.45
C GLU A 93 -13.59 3.58 -14.47
N GLU A 94 -12.70 3.99 -15.36
CA GLU A 94 -11.36 3.42 -15.50
C GLU A 94 -10.53 3.58 -14.21
N ALA A 95 -10.54 4.77 -13.63
CA ALA A 95 -9.82 5.04 -12.40
C ALA A 95 -10.40 4.25 -11.22
N GLN A 96 -11.73 4.19 -11.11
CA GLN A 96 -12.40 3.45 -10.05
C GLN A 96 -12.19 1.93 -10.19
N ASN A 97 -12.17 1.41 -11.40
CA ASN A 97 -11.82 0.02 -11.67
C ASN A 97 -10.39 -0.30 -11.26
N TRP A 98 -9.46 0.63 -11.43
CA TRP A 98 -8.10 0.48 -10.94
C TRP A 98 -8.04 0.32 -9.42
N ALA A 99 -8.78 1.13 -8.68
CA ALA A 99 -8.83 1.03 -7.22
C ALA A 99 -9.39 -0.32 -6.77
N LYS A 100 -10.42 -0.81 -7.45
CA LYS A 100 -11.00 -2.12 -7.22
C LYS A 100 -9.98 -3.25 -7.49
N GLU A 101 -9.25 -3.13 -8.58
CA GLU A 101 -8.20 -4.08 -8.94
C GLU A 101 -7.07 -4.10 -7.90
N LEU A 102 -6.64 -2.94 -7.42
CA LEU A 102 -5.62 -2.82 -6.38
C LEU A 102 -6.10 -3.48 -5.08
N GLN A 103 -7.31 -3.20 -4.64
CA GLN A 103 -7.89 -3.81 -3.43
C GLN A 103 -7.96 -5.32 -3.56
N ALA A 104 -8.41 -5.83 -4.70
CA ALA A 104 -8.51 -7.26 -4.97
C ALA A 104 -7.13 -7.93 -4.97
N PHE A 105 -6.13 -7.29 -5.54
CA PHE A 105 -4.76 -7.78 -5.57
C PHE A 105 -4.20 -7.94 -4.16
N PHE A 106 -4.33 -6.92 -3.31
CA PHE A 106 -3.87 -7.00 -1.92
C PHE A 106 -4.61 -8.07 -1.14
N THR A 107 -5.92 -8.18 -1.33
CA THR A 107 -6.75 -9.17 -0.65
C THR A 107 -6.37 -10.60 -1.03
N GLU A 108 -6.06 -10.82 -2.30
CA GLU A 108 -5.67 -12.14 -2.79
C GLU A 108 -4.26 -12.56 -2.31
N HIS A 109 -3.31 -11.64 -2.32
CA HIS A 109 -1.90 -11.99 -2.17
C HIS A 109 -1.30 -11.65 -0.80
N PHE A 110 -1.84 -10.70 -0.07
CA PHE A 110 -1.23 -10.21 1.16
C PHE A 110 -2.13 -10.37 2.39
N TYR A 111 -3.24 -9.67 2.41
CA TYR A 111 -4.19 -9.67 3.54
C TYR A 111 -5.51 -9.07 3.07
N THR A 112 -6.59 -9.35 3.81
CA THR A 112 -7.89 -8.73 3.52
C THR A 112 -7.76 -7.21 3.60
N CYS A 113 -7.82 -6.56 2.43
CA CYS A 113 -7.67 -5.10 2.31
C CYS A 113 -9.03 -4.44 2.53
N THR A 114 -9.31 -4.05 3.77
CA THR A 114 -10.54 -3.34 4.12
C THR A 114 -10.52 -1.91 3.55
N PRO A 115 -11.69 -1.25 3.41
CA PRO A 115 -11.71 0.16 2.98
C PRO A 115 -10.86 1.08 3.86
N GLN A 116 -10.83 0.85 5.17
CA GLN A 116 -9.99 1.63 6.09
C GLN A 116 -8.51 1.45 5.81
N ILE A 117 -8.07 0.22 5.58
CA ILE A 117 -6.67 -0.09 5.25
C ILE A 117 -6.31 0.55 3.90
N LEU A 118 -7.17 0.42 2.91
CA LEU A 118 -6.95 1.01 1.59
C LEU A 118 -6.82 2.54 1.67
N GLY A 119 -7.66 3.20 2.44
CA GLY A 119 -7.57 4.65 2.69
C GLY A 119 -6.26 5.05 3.36
N SER A 120 -5.78 4.24 4.31
CA SER A 120 -4.49 4.49 4.97
C SER A 120 -3.31 4.31 4.00
N LEU A 121 -3.36 3.31 3.13
CA LEU A 121 -2.37 3.12 2.07
C LEU A 121 -2.34 4.32 1.13
N ALA A 122 -3.51 4.85 0.77
CA ALA A 122 -3.62 6.02 -0.11
C ALA A 122 -2.92 7.25 0.48
N GLU A 123 -3.05 7.48 1.78
CA GLU A 123 -2.33 8.56 2.47
C GLU A 123 -0.82 8.39 2.33
N SER A 124 -0.33 7.17 2.45
CA SER A 124 1.09 6.85 2.30
C SER A 124 1.58 7.05 0.87
N TYR A 125 0.77 6.73 -0.12
CA TYR A 125 1.12 6.92 -1.53
C TYR A 125 1.29 8.39 -1.91
N ALA A 126 0.56 9.28 -1.27
CA ALA A 126 0.61 10.73 -1.50
C ALA A 126 1.43 11.50 -0.46
N GLY A 127 2.05 10.80 0.49
CA GLY A 127 2.71 11.43 1.64
C GLY A 127 4.03 12.16 1.34
N GLY A 128 4.55 12.09 0.14
CA GLY A 128 5.76 12.81 -0.26
C GLY A 128 7.08 12.14 0.11
N GLY A 129 7.04 10.94 0.69
CA GLY A 129 8.24 10.18 1.03
C GLY A 129 8.72 9.26 -0.09
N SER A 130 9.59 8.31 0.26
CA SER A 130 10.19 7.36 -0.69
C SER A 130 9.14 6.57 -1.48
N MET A 131 8.02 6.24 -0.85
CA MET A 131 6.91 5.53 -1.51
C MET A 131 6.35 6.37 -2.66
N THR A 132 6.04 7.65 -2.41
CA THR A 132 5.53 8.57 -3.43
C THR A 132 6.54 8.72 -4.57
N GLU A 133 7.81 8.89 -4.24
CA GLU A 133 8.88 9.04 -5.24
C GLU A 133 8.97 7.83 -6.15
N ASN A 134 8.90 6.61 -5.60
CA ASN A 134 8.98 5.38 -6.37
C ASN A 134 7.75 5.15 -7.24
N ILE A 135 6.56 5.48 -6.72
CA ILE A 135 5.32 5.43 -7.50
C ILE A 135 5.38 6.41 -8.67
N ASP A 136 5.82 7.64 -8.42
CA ASP A 136 5.95 8.67 -9.44
C ASP A 136 7.02 8.30 -10.49
N LYS A 137 8.04 7.54 -10.10
CA LYS A 137 9.05 7.02 -11.03
C LYS A 137 8.47 6.08 -12.08
N VAL A 138 7.57 5.20 -11.68
CA VAL A 138 6.97 4.22 -12.61
C VAL A 138 5.75 4.74 -13.35
N GLY A 139 4.98 5.61 -12.74
CA GLY A 139 3.74 6.15 -13.31
C GLY A 139 3.87 7.56 -13.88
N GLY A 140 4.92 8.27 -13.51
CA GLY A 140 5.11 9.69 -13.81
C GLY A 140 4.76 10.59 -12.63
N ASP A 141 5.28 11.81 -12.61
CA ASP A 141 5.07 12.77 -11.53
C ASP A 141 3.58 12.98 -11.26
N GLY A 142 3.20 12.92 -9.98
CA GLY A 142 1.82 13.08 -9.53
C GLY A 142 1.00 11.80 -9.47
N THR A 143 1.55 10.65 -9.83
CA THR A 143 0.84 9.36 -9.78
C THR A 143 0.45 8.99 -8.35
N GLY A 144 1.31 9.19 -7.37
CA GLY A 144 1.00 8.93 -5.96
C GLY A 144 -0.16 9.80 -5.45
N ALA A 145 -0.14 11.08 -5.78
CA ALA A 145 -1.23 12.00 -5.43
C ALA A 145 -2.54 11.62 -6.12
N PHE A 146 -2.49 11.21 -7.38
CA PHE A 146 -3.63 10.74 -8.13
C PHE A 146 -4.21 9.45 -7.53
N ALA A 147 -3.36 8.53 -7.11
CA ALA A 147 -3.77 7.30 -6.41
C ALA A 147 -4.63 7.62 -5.19
N LYS A 148 -4.21 8.60 -4.38
CA LYS A 148 -4.97 9.04 -3.21
C LYS A 148 -6.34 9.58 -3.60
N GLN A 149 -6.42 10.44 -4.61
CA GLN A 149 -7.68 11.00 -5.09
C GLN A 149 -8.65 9.90 -5.54
N VAL A 150 -8.16 8.95 -6.33
CA VAL A 150 -8.95 7.82 -6.83
C VAL A 150 -9.44 6.94 -5.68
N ILE A 151 -8.56 6.58 -4.77
CA ILE A 151 -8.87 5.68 -3.64
C ILE A 151 -9.84 6.35 -2.66
N ASP A 152 -9.66 7.63 -2.36
CA ASP A 152 -10.56 8.37 -1.45
C ASP A 152 -11.99 8.35 -1.98
N ILE A 153 -12.19 8.56 -3.29
CA ILE A 153 -13.49 8.48 -3.93
C ILE A 153 -14.05 7.06 -3.89
N TYR A 154 -13.21 6.08 -4.21
CA TYR A 154 -13.59 4.67 -4.20
C TYR A 154 -14.08 4.22 -2.81
N VAL A 155 -13.32 4.54 -1.78
CA VAL A 155 -13.65 4.19 -0.38
C VAL A 155 -14.94 4.88 0.07
N ALA A 156 -15.15 6.14 -0.33
CA ALA A 156 -16.37 6.89 0.01
C ALA A 156 -17.63 6.30 -0.62
N ARG A 157 -17.50 5.56 -1.71
CA ARG A 157 -18.62 4.92 -2.42
C ARG A 157 -18.96 3.50 -1.94
N LEU A 158 -18.11 2.94 -1.08
CA LEU A 158 -18.32 1.57 -0.57
C LEU A 158 -19.35 1.48 0.56
#